data_5f23a846423dd7002b634d07f0460c68
#
_entry.id   5f23a846423dd7002b634d07f0460c68
#
_cell.length_a   1.000
_cell.length_b   1.000
_cell.length_c   1.000
_cell.angle_alpha   90.00
_cell.angle_beta   90.00
_cell.angle_gamma   90.00
#
_symmetry.space_group_name_H-M   'P 1'
#
loop_
_entity.id
_entity.type
_entity.pdbx_description
1 polymer ?
#
loop_
_entity_poly.entity_id
_entity_poly.type
_entity_poly.pdbx_seq_one_letter_code
_entity_poly.pdbx_strand_id
1 'polypeptide(L)'
;MLGLRARGHRAVLVAHPEGELFRRASEGPDLFPLAPMNEVDLATAWKLSKIVRRWRPEIVHAHDPHAVTMAALGLSFSAPEPRPKIIASRRVDFHLQSHAFSQWKYRQVDGFIAASRAIKDILVQDRIPSGRIDVVHDGIDVEKIQNRPAIDLHAEYWLPHGVPAIVNVGALVAHKGQKFLIDAMPLVLREVPDAHLVIFGEGDLRPALERQIKQLSLTKRVLLPGFREDVLSLVKSADLFVMSSVTEGLGSAVLDAMAMGLAVVGTTAGGIPEAVVPGVTGELVPPAEPKALAAALVNLLKDAALRRSYGEAGRTHVAEHFGVDKMVEGTLACYRRFTRDERGQTPKIAPA
;
A
#
# COMPACT_ATOMS: atom_id res chain seq x y z
N MET A 1 1.00 -3.77 14.72
CA MET A 1 0.79 -4.42 16.03
C MET A 1 1.99 -5.29 16.42
N LEU A 2 2.33 -6.36 15.69
CA LEU A 2 3.43 -7.27 16.06
C LEU A 2 4.76 -6.55 16.33
N GLY A 3 5.18 -5.65 15.43
CA GLY A 3 6.40 -4.87 15.62
C GLY A 3 6.41 -3.93 16.82
N LEU A 4 5.25 -3.45 17.27
CA LEU A 4 5.11 -2.68 18.52
C LEU A 4 5.28 -3.60 19.72
N ARG A 5 4.65 -4.77 19.71
CA ARG A 5 4.78 -5.76 20.78
C ARG A 5 6.21 -6.27 20.94
N ALA A 6 6.90 -6.53 19.84
CA ALA A 6 8.31 -6.93 19.85
C ALA A 6 9.23 -5.86 20.50
N ARG A 7 8.76 -4.60 20.59
CA ARG A 7 9.46 -3.49 21.25
C ARG A 7 8.92 -3.16 22.65
N GLY A 8 8.16 -4.10 23.24
CA GLY A 8 7.65 -3.99 24.61
C GLY A 8 6.39 -3.13 24.79
N HIS A 9 5.75 -2.70 23.68
CA HIS A 9 4.50 -1.94 23.78
C HIS A 9 3.30 -2.88 23.87
N ARG A 10 2.35 -2.57 24.75
CA ARG A 10 1.05 -3.23 24.77
C ARG A 10 0.21 -2.73 23.60
N ALA A 11 -0.30 -3.61 22.79
CA ALA A 11 -1.10 -3.27 21.62
C ALA A 11 -2.33 -4.19 21.52
N VAL A 12 -3.49 -3.58 21.31
CA VAL A 12 -4.78 -4.23 21.12
C VAL A 12 -5.23 -4.00 19.69
N LEU A 13 -5.81 -5.00 19.07
CA LEU A 13 -6.40 -4.88 17.74
C LEU A 13 -7.92 -4.92 17.85
N VAL A 14 -8.56 -3.94 17.22
CA VAL A 14 -10.01 -3.89 17.01
C VAL A 14 -10.23 -3.97 15.50
N ALA A 15 -10.93 -5.00 15.03
CA ALA A 15 -11.13 -5.22 13.60
C ALA A 15 -12.48 -5.89 13.31
N HIS A 16 -12.93 -5.79 12.05
CA HIS A 16 -14.14 -6.45 11.60
C HIS A 16 -13.96 -7.97 11.63
N PRO A 17 -14.86 -8.74 12.25
CA PRO A 17 -14.69 -10.19 12.47
C PRO A 17 -14.58 -11.00 11.19
N GLU A 18 -15.22 -10.56 10.10
CA GLU A 18 -15.16 -11.23 8.79
C GLU A 18 -13.98 -10.73 7.93
N GLY A 19 -13.21 -9.75 8.42
CA GLY A 19 -12.09 -9.19 7.69
C GLY A 19 -10.84 -10.06 7.77
N GLU A 20 -10.03 -10.03 6.69
CA GLU A 20 -8.76 -10.77 6.61
C GLU A 20 -7.80 -10.43 7.75
N LEU A 21 -7.76 -9.17 8.18
CA LEU A 21 -6.93 -8.74 9.30
C LEU A 21 -7.32 -9.44 10.60
N PHE A 22 -8.63 -9.61 10.86
CA PHE A 22 -9.13 -10.32 12.03
C PHE A 22 -8.75 -11.81 11.96
N ARG A 23 -8.97 -12.43 10.80
CA ARG A 23 -8.64 -13.85 10.56
C ARG A 23 -7.14 -14.12 10.78
N ARG A 24 -6.26 -13.27 10.27
CA ARG A 24 -4.80 -13.41 10.46
C ARG A 24 -4.33 -13.12 11.88
N ALA A 25 -5.08 -12.34 12.65
CA ALA A 25 -4.76 -11.96 14.02
C ALA A 25 -5.44 -12.83 15.08
N SER A 26 -6.22 -13.86 14.69
CA SER A 26 -7.10 -14.65 15.56
C SER A 26 -6.40 -15.47 16.64
N GLU A 27 -5.08 -15.48 16.69
CA GLU A 27 -4.29 -16.27 17.66
C GLU A 27 -3.88 -15.48 18.92
N GLY A 28 -4.47 -14.31 19.19
CA GLY A 28 -4.05 -13.45 20.30
C GLY A 28 -5.17 -12.98 21.22
N PRO A 29 -4.94 -12.89 22.55
CA PRO A 29 -5.94 -12.51 23.56
C PRO A 29 -6.40 -11.05 23.49
N ASP A 30 -5.75 -10.22 22.69
CA ASP A 30 -5.97 -8.76 22.62
C ASP A 30 -6.66 -8.35 21.30
N LEU A 31 -7.51 -9.25 20.77
CA LEU A 31 -8.29 -9.03 19.57
C LEU A 31 -9.76 -8.83 19.92
N PHE A 32 -10.33 -7.70 19.47
CA PHE A 32 -11.73 -7.37 19.72
C PHE A 32 -12.51 -7.24 18.41
N PRO A 33 -13.58 -8.03 18.23
CA PRO A 33 -14.43 -7.91 17.06
C PRO A 33 -15.34 -6.68 17.17
N LEU A 34 -15.27 -5.78 16.21
CA LEU A 34 -16.23 -4.71 16.01
C LEU A 34 -16.59 -4.60 14.53
N ALA A 35 -17.89 -4.67 14.24
CA ALA A 35 -18.43 -4.57 12.89
C ALA A 35 -19.42 -3.39 12.84
N PRO A 36 -18.97 -2.16 12.51
CA PRO A 36 -19.88 -1.05 12.32
C PRO A 36 -20.77 -1.29 11.10
N MET A 37 -22.10 -1.13 11.28
CA MET A 37 -23.06 -1.31 10.20
C MET A 37 -23.07 -0.15 9.19
N ASN A 38 -22.65 1.03 9.62
CA ASN A 38 -22.55 2.24 8.81
C ASN A 38 -21.54 3.22 9.40
N GLU A 39 -21.34 4.37 8.74
CA GLU A 39 -20.35 5.35 9.16
C GLU A 39 -20.66 5.98 10.54
N VAL A 40 -21.92 5.98 10.99
CA VAL A 40 -22.37 6.60 12.26
C VAL A 40 -23.04 5.55 13.14
N ASP A 41 -22.34 4.47 13.43
CA ASP A 41 -22.85 3.40 14.32
C ASP A 41 -22.53 3.72 15.80
N LEU A 42 -23.49 4.37 16.47
CA LEU A 42 -23.35 4.76 17.87
C LEU A 42 -23.20 3.57 18.82
N ALA A 43 -23.85 2.44 18.52
CA ALA A 43 -23.74 1.25 19.36
C ALA A 43 -22.34 0.65 19.30
N THR A 44 -21.75 0.58 18.11
CA THR A 44 -20.36 0.14 17.93
C THR A 44 -19.36 1.12 18.50
N ALA A 45 -19.58 2.44 18.35
CA ALA A 45 -18.76 3.47 18.98
C ALA A 45 -18.80 3.37 20.52
N TRP A 46 -19.96 3.09 21.12
CA TRP A 46 -20.08 2.84 22.55
C TRP A 46 -19.35 1.58 23.01
N LYS A 47 -19.41 0.47 22.23
CA LYS A 47 -18.60 -0.74 22.53
C LYS A 47 -17.11 -0.41 22.49
N LEU A 48 -16.65 0.37 21.50
CA LEU A 48 -15.27 0.83 21.44
C LEU A 48 -14.90 1.66 22.67
N SER A 49 -15.77 2.56 23.13
CA SER A 49 -15.50 3.36 24.36
C SER A 49 -15.26 2.50 25.58
N LYS A 50 -15.98 1.36 25.73
CA LYS A 50 -15.74 0.41 26.83
C LYS A 50 -14.38 -0.27 26.74
N ILE A 51 -13.95 -0.63 25.51
CA ILE A 51 -12.62 -1.21 25.29
C ILE A 51 -11.55 -0.19 25.68
N VAL A 52 -11.67 1.05 25.20
CA VAL A 52 -10.73 2.14 25.50
C VAL A 52 -10.67 2.43 27.01
N ARG A 53 -11.80 2.46 27.70
CA ARG A 53 -11.84 2.66 29.17
C ARG A 53 -11.17 1.53 29.94
N ARG A 54 -11.34 0.28 29.50
CA ARG A 54 -10.73 -0.90 30.12
C ARG A 54 -9.21 -0.91 29.94
N TRP A 55 -8.76 -0.61 28.71
CA TRP A 55 -7.35 -0.74 28.34
C TRP A 55 -6.53 0.53 28.59
N ARG A 56 -7.18 1.68 28.71
CA ARG A 56 -6.57 3.01 28.93
C ARG A 56 -5.35 3.25 28.01
N PRO A 57 -5.48 3.12 26.67
CA PRO A 57 -4.36 3.33 25.79
C PRO A 57 -3.96 4.81 25.75
N GLU A 58 -2.69 5.09 25.50
CA GLU A 58 -2.20 6.45 25.22
C GLU A 58 -2.58 6.88 23.79
N ILE A 59 -2.64 5.91 22.86
CA ILE A 59 -2.92 6.11 21.45
C ILE A 59 -4.09 5.21 21.00
N VAL A 60 -5.02 5.80 20.26
CA VAL A 60 -5.99 5.10 19.41
C VAL A 60 -5.61 5.35 17.97
N HIS A 61 -5.09 4.32 17.27
CA HIS A 61 -4.65 4.44 15.88
C HIS A 61 -5.71 3.89 14.93
N ALA A 62 -6.30 4.77 14.14
CA ALA A 62 -7.31 4.45 13.12
C ALA A 62 -6.67 4.28 11.73
N HIS A 63 -6.98 3.18 11.03
CA HIS A 63 -6.36 2.83 9.75
C HIS A 63 -7.24 3.06 8.53
N ASP A 64 -8.50 3.48 8.74
CA ASP A 64 -9.46 3.79 7.68
C ASP A 64 -10.47 4.86 8.15
N PRO A 65 -11.26 5.46 7.23
CA PRO A 65 -12.22 6.51 7.59
C PRO A 65 -13.32 6.07 8.58
N HIS A 66 -13.75 4.80 8.55
CA HIS A 66 -14.74 4.27 9.50
C HIS A 66 -14.14 4.14 10.89
N ALA A 67 -12.91 3.64 10.99
CA ALA A 67 -12.17 3.55 12.25
C ALA A 67 -11.96 4.95 12.86
N VAL A 68 -11.67 5.99 12.06
CA VAL A 68 -11.60 7.39 12.53
C VAL A 68 -12.93 7.83 13.13
N THR A 69 -14.05 7.53 12.44
CA THR A 69 -15.38 7.88 12.93
C THR A 69 -15.67 7.17 14.26
N MET A 70 -15.43 5.86 14.32
CA MET A 70 -15.66 5.08 15.54
C MET A 70 -14.81 5.58 16.71
N ALA A 71 -13.54 5.92 16.47
CA ALA A 71 -12.66 6.49 17.49
C ALA A 71 -13.15 7.86 17.97
N ALA A 72 -13.51 8.77 17.05
CA ALA A 72 -14.00 10.09 17.37
C ALA A 72 -15.31 10.04 18.21
N LEU A 73 -16.29 9.24 17.77
CA LEU A 73 -17.56 9.05 18.49
C LEU A 73 -17.34 8.32 19.82
N GLY A 74 -16.57 7.25 19.85
CA GLY A 74 -16.32 6.46 21.05
C GLY A 74 -15.67 7.29 22.17
N LEU A 75 -14.68 8.12 21.84
CA LEU A 75 -14.05 9.02 22.81
C LEU A 75 -14.95 10.22 23.21
N SER A 76 -15.92 10.58 22.38
CA SER A 76 -16.92 11.58 22.74
C SER A 76 -17.93 11.06 23.78
N PHE A 77 -18.23 9.74 23.76
CA PHE A 77 -19.12 9.14 24.76
C PHE A 77 -18.46 9.03 26.14
N SER A 78 -17.22 8.59 26.20
CA SER A 78 -16.54 8.35 27.44
C SER A 78 -15.03 8.11 27.20
N ALA A 79 -14.25 9.16 27.29
CA ALA A 79 -12.79 9.06 27.31
C ALA A 79 -12.28 8.81 28.73
N PRO A 80 -11.22 7.97 28.93
CA PRO A 80 -10.47 7.94 30.18
C PRO A 80 -9.66 9.24 30.34
N GLU A 81 -9.27 9.55 31.57
CA GLU A 81 -8.29 10.60 31.85
C GLU A 81 -6.92 9.98 32.12
N PRO A 82 -5.85 10.41 31.45
CA PRO A 82 -5.83 11.38 30.35
C PRO A 82 -6.51 10.81 29.07
N ARG A 83 -7.09 11.70 28.25
CA ARG A 83 -7.71 11.33 26.99
C ARG A 83 -6.67 10.78 26.03
N PRO A 84 -6.87 9.58 25.43
CA PRO A 84 -5.95 9.05 24.43
C PRO A 84 -5.90 9.92 23.18
N LYS A 85 -4.74 9.97 22.53
CA LYS A 85 -4.54 10.66 21.28
C LYS A 85 -5.07 9.83 20.12
N ILE A 86 -5.82 10.43 19.20
CA ILE A 86 -6.26 9.78 17.98
C ILE A 86 -5.23 10.04 16.88
N ILE A 87 -4.61 8.99 16.37
CA ILE A 87 -3.76 9.03 15.19
C ILE A 87 -4.48 8.35 14.02
N ALA A 88 -4.48 8.97 12.85
CA ALA A 88 -5.11 8.41 11.66
C ALA A 88 -4.06 8.10 10.58
N SER A 89 -3.99 6.85 10.13
CA SER A 89 -3.23 6.50 8.91
C SER A 89 -4.00 6.83 7.65
N ARG A 90 -3.29 7.39 6.67
CA ARG A 90 -3.79 7.63 5.33
C ARG A 90 -2.89 6.95 4.31
N ARG A 91 -3.45 5.98 3.57
CA ARG A 91 -2.75 5.17 2.56
C ARG A 91 -3.30 5.33 1.16
N VAL A 92 -4.36 6.12 1.03
CA VAL A 92 -5.07 6.37 -0.23
C VAL A 92 -4.92 7.84 -0.62
N ASP A 93 -4.85 8.10 -1.90
CA ASP A 93 -4.60 9.37 -2.55
C ASP A 93 -5.87 10.14 -2.94
N PHE A 94 -6.99 9.84 -2.29
CA PHE A 94 -8.24 10.58 -2.48
C PHE A 94 -8.36 11.70 -1.44
N HIS A 95 -8.92 12.84 -1.85
CA HIS A 95 -9.25 13.95 -0.96
C HIS A 95 -10.22 13.54 0.16
N LEU A 96 -10.11 14.22 1.29
CA LEU A 96 -11.08 14.09 2.36
C LEU A 96 -12.40 14.71 1.92
N GLN A 97 -13.52 14.09 2.29
CA GLN A 97 -14.83 14.66 2.02
C GLN A 97 -15.01 15.97 2.80
N SER A 98 -15.60 16.99 2.17
CA SER A 98 -15.68 18.34 2.71
C SER A 98 -16.97 18.65 3.49
N HIS A 99 -17.90 17.68 3.66
CA HIS A 99 -19.14 17.89 4.42
C HIS A 99 -18.88 18.05 5.93
N ALA A 100 -19.80 18.70 6.65
CA ALA A 100 -19.65 19.08 8.05
C ALA A 100 -19.27 17.92 8.98
N PHE A 101 -19.84 16.73 8.79
CA PHE A 101 -19.51 15.55 9.61
C PHE A 101 -18.06 15.08 9.38
N SER A 102 -17.60 15.05 8.12
CA SER A 102 -16.21 14.71 7.81
C SER A 102 -15.25 15.71 8.46
N GLN A 103 -15.53 17.00 8.35
CA GLN A 103 -14.72 18.03 9.01
C GLN A 103 -14.70 17.85 10.53
N TRP A 104 -15.85 17.56 11.13
CA TRP A 104 -15.93 17.33 12.57
C TRP A 104 -15.06 16.14 12.99
N LYS A 105 -15.18 14.98 12.34
CA LYS A 105 -14.41 13.78 12.70
C LYS A 105 -12.90 13.98 12.56
N TYR A 106 -12.45 14.64 11.50
CA TYR A 106 -11.01 14.86 11.29
C TYR A 106 -10.44 15.96 12.20
N ARG A 107 -11.27 16.84 12.76
CA ARG A 107 -10.85 17.75 13.84
C ARG A 107 -10.54 17.00 15.14
N GLN A 108 -11.14 15.84 15.39
CA GLN A 108 -10.88 15.01 16.57
C GLN A 108 -9.55 14.25 16.48
N VAL A 109 -8.96 14.15 15.30
CA VAL A 109 -7.68 13.45 15.08
C VAL A 109 -6.55 14.36 15.54
N ASP A 110 -5.70 13.89 16.45
CA ASP A 110 -4.55 14.64 16.97
C ASP A 110 -3.39 14.67 15.96
N GLY A 111 -3.13 13.56 15.26
CA GLY A 111 -2.06 13.43 14.27
C GLY A 111 -2.40 12.50 13.12
N PHE A 112 -1.70 12.68 12.01
CA PHE A 112 -1.85 11.85 10.80
C PHE A 112 -0.53 11.18 10.45
N ILE A 113 -0.62 9.95 9.98
CA ILE A 113 0.47 9.23 9.32
C ILE A 113 0.08 9.07 7.84
N ALA A 114 0.80 9.76 6.96
CA ALA A 114 0.68 9.62 5.52
C ALA A 114 1.67 8.58 5.01
N ALA A 115 1.22 7.63 4.17
CA ALA A 115 2.09 6.59 3.63
C ALA A 115 3.09 7.10 2.58
N SER A 116 2.93 8.34 2.11
CA SER A 116 3.86 9.01 1.20
C SER A 116 3.79 10.53 1.36
N ARG A 117 4.79 11.25 0.81
CA ARG A 117 4.77 12.72 0.72
C ARG A 117 3.61 13.19 -0.14
N ALA A 118 3.34 12.49 -1.23
CA ALA A 118 2.20 12.80 -2.08
C ALA A 118 0.87 12.78 -1.30
N ILE A 119 0.65 11.80 -0.43
CA ILE A 119 -0.53 11.76 0.45
C ILE A 119 -0.50 12.89 1.48
N LYS A 120 0.67 13.24 2.02
CA LYS A 120 0.81 14.40 2.91
C LYS A 120 0.38 15.68 2.22
N ASP A 121 0.80 15.88 0.96
CA ASP A 121 0.45 17.09 0.19
C ASP A 121 -1.06 17.17 -0.06
N ILE A 122 -1.73 16.05 -0.33
CA ILE A 122 -3.20 15.98 -0.44
C ILE A 122 -3.86 16.38 0.88
N LEU A 123 -3.38 15.86 2.02
CA LEU A 123 -3.94 16.23 3.33
C LEU A 123 -3.73 17.72 3.65
N VAL A 124 -2.60 18.31 3.24
CA VAL A 124 -2.35 19.75 3.38
C VAL A 124 -3.32 20.56 2.51
N GLN A 125 -3.58 20.13 1.27
CA GLN A 125 -4.60 20.72 0.40
C GLN A 125 -6.02 20.63 1.02
N ASP A 126 -6.30 19.54 1.74
CA ASP A 126 -7.52 19.33 2.51
C ASP A 126 -7.55 20.11 3.84
N ARG A 127 -6.63 21.08 4.01
CA ARG A 127 -6.50 22.00 5.16
C ARG A 127 -6.11 21.33 6.48
N ILE A 128 -5.48 20.15 6.45
CA ILE A 128 -4.85 19.58 7.63
C ILE A 128 -3.49 20.29 7.82
N PRO A 129 -3.21 20.88 9.00
CA PRO A 129 -1.91 21.54 9.23
C PRO A 129 -0.74 20.58 9.03
N SER A 130 0.27 20.98 8.25
CA SER A 130 1.44 20.15 7.93
C SER A 130 2.16 19.63 9.18
N GLY A 131 2.18 20.44 10.27
CA GLY A 131 2.74 20.05 11.56
C GLY A 131 2.00 18.89 12.27
N ARG A 132 0.80 18.50 11.80
CA ARG A 132 0.06 17.35 12.32
C ARG A 132 0.22 16.10 11.45
N ILE A 133 1.05 16.14 10.41
CA ILE A 133 1.20 15.05 9.45
C ILE A 133 2.64 14.57 9.44
N ASP A 134 2.86 13.32 9.84
CA ASP A 134 4.13 12.62 9.63
C ASP A 134 4.04 11.74 8.39
N VAL A 135 5.14 11.66 7.64
CA VAL A 135 5.27 10.68 6.55
C VAL A 135 5.95 9.44 7.11
N VAL A 136 5.26 8.32 7.03
CA VAL A 136 5.79 7.01 7.39
C VAL A 136 5.39 6.04 6.27
N HIS A 137 6.36 5.68 5.45
CA HIS A 137 6.13 4.75 4.34
C HIS A 137 5.66 3.40 4.85
N ASP A 138 4.78 2.74 4.11
CA ASP A 138 4.42 1.35 4.37
C ASP A 138 5.66 0.47 4.23
N GLY A 139 5.83 -0.43 5.18
CA GLY A 139 6.96 -1.37 5.21
C GLY A 139 6.55 -2.76 4.73
N ILE A 140 7.47 -3.42 4.06
CA ILE A 140 7.32 -4.81 3.64
C ILE A 140 8.31 -5.72 4.40
N ASP A 141 7.92 -6.98 4.55
CA ASP A 141 8.77 -8.02 5.11
C ASP A 141 9.68 -8.58 4.00
N VAL A 142 10.82 -7.92 3.82
CA VAL A 142 11.76 -8.21 2.73
C VAL A 142 12.25 -9.66 2.79
N GLU A 143 12.60 -10.17 3.97
CA GLU A 143 13.09 -11.53 4.15
C GLU A 143 12.01 -12.56 3.78
N LYS A 144 10.77 -12.35 4.24
CA LYS A 144 9.66 -13.22 3.91
C LYS A 144 9.35 -13.23 2.41
N ILE A 145 9.49 -12.10 1.71
CA ILE A 145 9.29 -12.01 0.26
C ILE A 145 10.42 -12.75 -0.47
N GLN A 146 11.67 -12.52 -0.08
CA GLN A 146 12.82 -13.15 -0.71
C GLN A 146 12.85 -14.68 -0.54
N ASN A 147 12.39 -15.17 0.61
CA ASN A 147 12.35 -16.60 0.93
C ASN A 147 11.12 -17.32 0.35
N ARG A 148 10.19 -16.62 -0.32
CA ARG A 148 9.09 -17.29 -1.01
C ARG A 148 9.60 -18.20 -2.12
N PRO A 149 9.05 -19.41 -2.27
CA PRO A 149 9.35 -20.26 -3.44
C PRO A 149 8.84 -19.55 -4.70
N ALA A 150 9.63 -19.58 -5.77
CA ALA A 150 9.18 -19.12 -7.07
C ALA A 150 8.27 -20.19 -7.71
N ILE A 151 7.22 -19.71 -8.39
CA ILE A 151 6.40 -20.54 -9.28
C ILE A 151 6.75 -20.08 -10.70
N ASP A 152 7.05 -21.04 -11.58
CA ASP A 152 7.38 -20.73 -12.96
C ASP A 152 6.15 -20.16 -13.70
N LEU A 153 6.19 -18.85 -13.98
CA LEU A 153 5.14 -18.11 -14.68
C LEU A 153 4.90 -18.64 -16.09
N HIS A 154 5.99 -19.11 -16.78
CA HIS A 154 5.88 -19.64 -18.12
C HIS A 154 5.13 -20.97 -18.13
N ALA A 155 5.47 -21.87 -17.20
CA ALA A 155 4.78 -23.16 -17.08
C ALA A 155 3.32 -22.97 -16.64
N GLU A 156 3.05 -22.08 -15.67
CA GLU A 156 1.70 -21.83 -15.13
C GLU A 156 0.72 -21.31 -16.18
N TYR A 157 1.20 -20.45 -17.10
CA TYR A 157 0.34 -19.81 -18.12
C TYR A 157 0.67 -20.26 -19.56
N TRP A 158 1.39 -21.37 -19.71
CA TRP A 158 1.80 -21.95 -21.02
C TRP A 158 2.44 -20.91 -21.95
N LEU A 159 3.24 -20.01 -21.38
CA LEU A 159 4.05 -19.10 -22.18
C LEU A 159 5.24 -19.86 -22.76
N PRO A 160 5.68 -19.55 -23.97
CA PRO A 160 6.88 -20.17 -24.53
C PRO A 160 8.11 -19.94 -23.64
N HIS A 161 8.98 -20.92 -23.53
CA HIS A 161 10.20 -20.78 -22.72
C HIS A 161 11.11 -19.68 -23.28
N GLY A 162 11.66 -18.85 -22.39
CA GLY A 162 12.63 -17.82 -22.76
C GLY A 162 12.04 -16.56 -23.40
N VAL A 163 10.72 -16.45 -23.52
CA VAL A 163 10.08 -15.19 -23.94
C VAL A 163 10.01 -14.22 -22.76
N PRO A 164 10.17 -12.90 -23.00
CA PRO A 164 10.08 -11.93 -21.94
C PRO A 164 8.67 -11.86 -21.32
N ALA A 165 8.59 -11.95 -19.99
CA ALA A 165 7.36 -11.85 -19.21
C ALA A 165 7.32 -10.57 -18.39
N ILE A 166 6.38 -9.68 -18.71
CA ILE A 166 6.07 -8.44 -18.00
C ILE A 166 4.92 -8.73 -17.06
N VAL A 167 5.02 -8.30 -15.79
CA VAL A 167 3.95 -8.51 -14.81
C VAL A 167 3.45 -7.17 -14.24
N ASN A 168 2.13 -7.06 -14.10
CA ASN A 168 1.45 -6.02 -13.34
C ASN A 168 0.57 -6.67 -12.26
N VAL A 169 0.54 -6.09 -11.07
CA VAL A 169 -0.31 -6.55 -9.95
C VAL A 169 -1.11 -5.37 -9.42
N GLY A 170 -2.43 -5.48 -9.43
CA GLY A 170 -3.31 -4.46 -8.87
C GLY A 170 -4.78 -4.69 -9.19
N ALA A 171 -5.68 -4.08 -8.41
CA ALA A 171 -7.10 -4.09 -8.70
C ALA A 171 -7.38 -3.50 -10.09
N LEU A 172 -8.34 -4.08 -10.83
CA LEU A 172 -8.72 -3.63 -12.16
C LEU A 172 -9.71 -2.45 -12.06
N VAL A 173 -9.17 -1.28 -11.69
CA VAL A 173 -9.91 -0.04 -11.47
C VAL A 173 -9.22 1.14 -12.17
N ALA A 174 -9.96 2.22 -12.42
CA ALA A 174 -9.52 3.31 -13.31
C ALA A 174 -8.16 3.92 -12.93
N HIS A 175 -7.92 4.15 -11.64
CA HIS A 175 -6.71 4.80 -11.20
C HIS A 175 -5.44 3.92 -11.31
N LYS A 176 -5.58 2.59 -11.48
CA LYS A 176 -4.43 1.68 -11.70
C LYS A 176 -3.91 1.70 -13.14
N GLY A 177 -4.63 2.29 -14.06
CA GLY A 177 -4.14 2.62 -15.39
C GLY A 177 -3.79 1.44 -16.30
N GLN A 178 -4.27 0.21 -16.04
CA GLN A 178 -4.00 -0.96 -16.87
C GLN A 178 -4.43 -0.76 -18.33
N LYS A 179 -5.43 0.10 -18.59
CA LYS A 179 -5.80 0.51 -19.93
C LYS A 179 -4.61 1.05 -20.73
N PHE A 180 -3.84 1.96 -20.14
CA PHE A 180 -2.68 2.57 -20.79
C PHE A 180 -1.53 1.58 -20.99
N LEU A 181 -1.39 0.63 -20.07
CA LEU A 181 -0.43 -0.46 -20.21
C LEU A 181 -0.79 -1.38 -21.37
N ILE A 182 -2.07 -1.73 -21.53
CA ILE A 182 -2.55 -2.52 -22.67
C ILE A 182 -2.37 -1.74 -23.98
N ASP A 183 -2.64 -0.42 -24.00
CA ASP A 183 -2.41 0.46 -25.16
C ASP A 183 -0.92 0.55 -25.54
N ALA A 184 0.00 0.36 -24.59
CA ALA A 184 1.44 0.34 -24.86
C ALA A 184 1.90 -0.96 -25.54
N MET A 185 1.22 -2.09 -25.34
CA MET A 185 1.67 -3.40 -25.82
C MET A 185 1.84 -3.50 -27.34
N PRO A 186 0.99 -2.93 -28.22
CA PRO A 186 1.27 -2.94 -29.67
C PRO A 186 2.61 -2.29 -30.03
N LEU A 187 3.05 -1.27 -29.29
CA LEU A 187 4.35 -0.63 -29.50
C LEU A 187 5.49 -1.50 -28.97
N VAL A 188 5.32 -2.13 -27.81
CA VAL A 188 6.29 -3.09 -27.25
C VAL A 188 6.50 -4.25 -28.20
N LEU A 189 5.41 -4.84 -28.75
CA LEU A 189 5.48 -6.00 -29.63
C LEU A 189 6.12 -5.72 -31.00
N ARG A 190 6.17 -4.48 -31.47
CA ARG A 190 6.95 -4.11 -32.66
C ARG A 190 8.45 -4.29 -32.46
N GLU A 191 8.93 -4.05 -31.24
CA GLU A 191 10.34 -4.05 -30.88
C GLU A 191 10.79 -5.35 -30.21
N VAL A 192 9.87 -6.01 -29.50
CA VAL A 192 10.06 -7.27 -28.78
C VAL A 192 8.84 -8.18 -29.08
N PRO A 193 8.80 -8.84 -30.25
CA PRO A 193 7.60 -9.54 -30.75
C PRO A 193 7.07 -10.65 -29.85
N ASP A 194 7.96 -11.25 -29.04
CA ASP A 194 7.61 -12.37 -28.17
C ASP A 194 7.29 -11.99 -26.73
N ALA A 195 7.27 -10.68 -26.41
CA ALA A 195 6.92 -10.24 -25.07
C ALA A 195 5.49 -10.62 -24.70
N HIS A 196 5.29 -11.01 -23.43
CA HIS A 196 3.99 -11.27 -22.84
C HIS A 196 3.76 -10.36 -21.66
N LEU A 197 2.49 -9.97 -21.45
CA LEU A 197 2.04 -9.19 -20.32
C LEU A 197 1.03 -10.01 -19.50
N VAL A 198 1.27 -10.16 -18.22
CA VAL A 198 0.36 -10.82 -17.27
C VAL A 198 -0.09 -9.81 -16.23
N ILE A 199 -1.39 -9.51 -16.18
CA ILE A 199 -1.99 -8.56 -15.24
C ILE A 199 -2.79 -9.34 -14.20
N PHE A 200 -2.31 -9.36 -12.97
CA PHE A 200 -2.98 -10.00 -11.84
C PHE A 200 -3.88 -9.02 -11.09
N GLY A 201 -5.09 -9.45 -10.80
CA GLY A 201 -6.07 -8.72 -10.02
C GLY A 201 -7.48 -8.87 -10.55
N GLU A 202 -8.43 -8.36 -9.78
CA GLU A 202 -9.86 -8.31 -10.12
C GLU A 202 -10.38 -6.88 -9.95
N GLY A 203 -11.51 -6.58 -10.58
CA GLY A 203 -12.18 -5.29 -10.47
C GLY A 203 -13.14 -5.00 -11.60
N ASP A 204 -13.89 -3.91 -11.45
CA ASP A 204 -15.01 -3.54 -12.33
C ASP A 204 -14.61 -3.30 -13.78
N LEU A 205 -13.34 -2.99 -14.04
CA LEU A 205 -12.84 -2.76 -15.40
C LEU A 205 -12.50 -4.02 -16.16
N ARG A 206 -12.52 -5.22 -15.55
CA ARG A 206 -12.17 -6.47 -16.22
C ARG A 206 -12.86 -6.63 -17.60
N PRO A 207 -14.20 -6.47 -17.74
CA PRO A 207 -14.85 -6.64 -19.04
C PRO A 207 -14.41 -5.59 -20.08
N ALA A 208 -14.06 -4.38 -19.64
CA ALA A 208 -13.57 -3.33 -20.54
C ALA A 208 -12.15 -3.63 -21.05
N LEU A 209 -11.26 -4.09 -20.15
CA LEU A 209 -9.89 -4.47 -20.49
C LEU A 209 -9.85 -5.69 -21.42
N GLU A 210 -10.71 -6.69 -21.21
CA GLU A 210 -10.83 -7.86 -22.10
C GLU A 210 -11.30 -7.45 -23.51
N ARG A 211 -12.25 -6.52 -23.62
CA ARG A 211 -12.65 -5.96 -24.92
C ARG A 211 -11.50 -5.23 -25.60
N GLN A 212 -10.74 -4.42 -24.87
CA GLN A 212 -9.58 -3.69 -25.37
C GLN A 212 -8.51 -4.64 -25.89
N ILE A 213 -8.17 -5.70 -25.15
CA ILE A 213 -7.23 -6.75 -25.56
C ILE A 213 -7.66 -7.39 -26.89
N LYS A 214 -8.95 -7.70 -27.04
CA LYS A 214 -9.51 -8.25 -28.29
C LYS A 214 -9.42 -7.26 -29.44
N GLN A 215 -9.82 -6.01 -29.24
CA GLN A 215 -9.78 -4.94 -30.27
C GLN A 215 -8.36 -4.68 -30.78
N LEU A 216 -7.35 -4.78 -29.88
CA LEU A 216 -5.95 -4.60 -30.23
C LEU A 216 -5.29 -5.90 -30.74
N SER A 217 -6.05 -7.01 -30.89
CA SER A 217 -5.54 -8.33 -31.28
C SER A 217 -4.44 -8.89 -30.35
N LEU A 218 -4.52 -8.60 -29.08
CA LEU A 218 -3.52 -8.95 -28.06
C LEU A 218 -3.86 -10.22 -27.26
N THR A 219 -4.88 -10.98 -27.61
CA THR A 219 -5.40 -12.13 -26.84
C THR A 219 -4.36 -13.23 -26.58
N LYS A 220 -3.31 -13.33 -27.41
CA LYS A 220 -2.20 -14.29 -27.24
C LYS A 220 -1.00 -13.70 -26.48
N ARG A 221 -1.01 -12.40 -26.17
CA ARG A 221 0.14 -11.67 -25.60
C ARG A 221 -0.17 -10.98 -24.28
N VAL A 222 -1.45 -10.76 -23.97
CA VAL A 222 -1.90 -10.12 -22.73
C VAL A 222 -2.88 -11.04 -22.02
N LEU A 223 -2.55 -11.43 -20.80
CA LEU A 223 -3.35 -12.32 -19.96
C LEU A 223 -3.91 -11.56 -18.75
N LEU A 224 -5.15 -11.89 -18.38
CA LEU A 224 -5.82 -11.42 -17.15
C LEU A 224 -6.22 -12.65 -16.31
N PRO A 225 -5.30 -13.28 -15.56
CA PRO A 225 -5.59 -14.49 -14.81
C PRO A 225 -6.56 -14.29 -13.65
N GLY A 226 -6.78 -13.04 -13.22
CA GLY A 226 -7.58 -12.74 -12.05
C GLY A 226 -6.76 -12.60 -10.77
N PHE A 227 -7.44 -12.69 -9.63
CA PHE A 227 -6.80 -12.64 -8.32
C PHE A 227 -6.09 -13.97 -8.01
N ARG A 228 -4.87 -13.87 -7.45
CA ARG A 228 -4.08 -15.02 -7.02
C ARG A 228 -3.52 -14.75 -5.63
N GLU A 229 -3.72 -15.66 -4.68
CA GLU A 229 -3.13 -15.55 -3.32
C GLU A 229 -1.61 -15.74 -3.33
N ASP A 230 -1.11 -16.53 -4.28
CA ASP A 230 0.30 -16.86 -4.48
C ASP A 230 0.99 -15.94 -5.50
N VAL A 231 0.38 -14.79 -5.84
CA VAL A 231 0.87 -13.87 -6.88
C VAL A 231 2.34 -13.49 -6.70
N LEU A 232 2.82 -13.31 -5.48
CA LEU A 232 4.22 -12.96 -5.23
C LEU A 232 5.18 -14.07 -5.66
N SER A 233 4.77 -15.34 -5.57
CA SER A 233 5.54 -16.48 -6.06
C SER A 233 5.64 -16.50 -7.59
N LEU A 234 4.59 -16.09 -8.28
CA LEU A 234 4.54 -15.97 -9.75
C LEU A 234 5.35 -14.75 -10.23
N VAL A 235 5.19 -13.60 -9.59
CA VAL A 235 5.95 -12.37 -9.91
C VAL A 235 7.45 -12.61 -9.82
N LYS A 236 7.90 -13.43 -8.89
CA LYS A 236 9.32 -13.72 -8.68
C LYS A 236 10.04 -14.35 -9.90
N SER A 237 9.30 -14.98 -10.80
CA SER A 237 9.83 -15.58 -12.04
C SER A 237 9.63 -14.72 -13.29
N ALA A 238 9.14 -13.49 -13.14
CA ALA A 238 8.99 -12.53 -14.23
C ALA A 238 10.33 -11.86 -14.59
N ASP A 239 10.38 -11.27 -15.80
CA ASP A 239 11.54 -10.49 -16.24
C ASP A 239 11.47 -9.02 -15.82
N LEU A 240 10.25 -8.46 -15.74
CA LEU A 240 10.04 -7.05 -15.52
C LEU A 240 8.70 -6.81 -14.80
N PHE A 241 8.70 -5.91 -13.84
CA PHE A 241 7.48 -5.45 -13.19
C PHE A 241 7.08 -4.07 -13.72
N VAL A 242 5.77 -3.85 -13.90
CA VAL A 242 5.25 -2.55 -14.34
C VAL A 242 4.10 -2.07 -13.46
N MET A 243 4.14 -0.80 -13.05
CA MET A 243 3.05 -0.11 -12.36
C MET A 243 2.59 1.08 -13.19
N SER A 244 1.43 0.95 -13.81
CA SER A 244 0.87 1.93 -14.76
C SER A 244 -0.11 2.91 -14.14
N SER A 245 -0.14 3.05 -12.82
CA SER A 245 -1.12 3.85 -12.08
C SER A 245 -1.19 5.30 -12.55
N VAL A 246 -2.39 5.86 -12.58
CA VAL A 246 -2.65 7.29 -12.81
C VAL A 246 -2.57 8.05 -11.48
N THR A 247 -3.02 7.42 -10.42
CA THR A 247 -2.81 7.87 -9.05
C THR A 247 -2.45 6.68 -8.16
N GLU A 248 -1.61 6.90 -7.14
CA GLU A 248 -1.13 5.84 -6.25
C GLU A 248 -0.74 6.40 -4.88
N GLY A 249 -1.08 5.68 -3.82
CA GLY A 249 -0.65 6.06 -2.47
C GLY A 249 0.86 5.95 -2.29
N LEU A 250 1.41 4.76 -2.36
CA LEU A 250 2.85 4.47 -2.33
C LEU A 250 3.22 3.43 -3.40
N GLY A 251 2.33 2.46 -3.67
CA GLY A 251 2.60 1.38 -4.62
C GLY A 251 3.30 0.18 -3.96
N SER A 252 2.67 -0.45 -2.97
CA SER A 252 3.26 -1.60 -2.26
C SER A 252 3.71 -2.74 -3.19
N ALA A 253 2.99 -2.99 -4.29
CA ALA A 253 3.39 -3.99 -5.28
C ALA A 253 4.71 -3.65 -5.99
N VAL A 254 5.08 -2.37 -6.09
CA VAL A 254 6.41 -1.92 -6.55
C VAL A 254 7.47 -2.35 -5.55
N LEU A 255 7.24 -2.12 -4.26
CA LEU A 255 8.16 -2.54 -3.20
C LEU A 255 8.36 -4.05 -3.18
N ASP A 256 7.26 -4.81 -3.34
CA ASP A 256 7.31 -6.28 -3.42
C ASP A 256 8.17 -6.74 -4.59
N ALA A 257 7.98 -6.16 -5.79
CA ALA A 257 8.75 -6.49 -6.99
C ALA A 257 10.25 -6.15 -6.82
N MET A 258 10.56 -4.97 -6.28
CA MET A 258 11.93 -4.56 -5.98
C MET A 258 12.59 -5.48 -4.95
N ALA A 259 11.88 -5.91 -3.90
CA ALA A 259 12.39 -6.87 -2.92
C ALA A 259 12.74 -8.23 -3.54
N MET A 260 12.05 -8.63 -4.60
CA MET A 260 12.36 -9.83 -5.39
C MET A 260 13.55 -9.62 -6.34
N GLY A 261 14.04 -8.40 -6.49
CA GLY A 261 15.12 -8.05 -7.41
C GLY A 261 14.68 -7.87 -8.85
N LEU A 262 13.42 -7.53 -9.08
CA LEU A 262 12.94 -7.17 -10.41
C LEU A 262 13.19 -5.69 -10.69
N ALA A 263 13.61 -5.40 -11.91
CA ALA A 263 13.57 -4.03 -12.43
C ALA A 263 12.11 -3.57 -12.54
N VAL A 264 11.87 -2.28 -12.30
CA VAL A 264 10.53 -1.71 -12.29
C VAL A 264 10.40 -0.62 -13.34
N VAL A 265 9.31 -0.62 -14.10
CA VAL A 265 8.81 0.55 -14.80
C VAL A 265 7.61 1.07 -14.04
N GLY A 266 7.70 2.28 -13.52
CA GLY A 266 6.62 2.94 -12.78
C GLY A 266 6.18 4.23 -13.47
N THR A 267 5.00 4.72 -13.10
CA THR A 267 4.60 6.10 -13.44
C THR A 267 5.04 7.08 -12.37
N THR A 268 5.09 8.38 -12.70
CA THR A 268 5.32 9.45 -11.72
C THR A 268 4.07 9.76 -10.89
N ALA A 269 3.17 8.78 -10.71
CA ALA A 269 1.92 8.93 -9.97
C ALA A 269 2.14 8.79 -8.46
N GLY A 270 1.60 9.75 -7.71
CA GLY A 270 1.55 9.71 -6.25
C GLY A 270 2.89 9.42 -5.60
N GLY A 271 2.94 8.37 -4.77
CA GLY A 271 4.15 7.97 -4.03
C GLY A 271 5.10 7.04 -4.78
N ILE A 272 4.82 6.62 -6.03
CA ILE A 272 5.73 5.74 -6.78
C ILE A 272 7.14 6.35 -6.93
N PRO A 273 7.32 7.67 -7.18
CA PRO A 273 8.64 8.31 -7.23
C PRO A 273 9.40 8.31 -5.89
N GLU A 274 8.74 8.00 -4.79
CA GLU A 274 9.41 7.85 -3.50
C GLU A 274 10.02 6.45 -3.31
N ALA A 275 9.47 5.45 -4.03
CA ALA A 275 9.95 4.07 -4.03
C ALA A 275 10.99 3.80 -5.12
N VAL A 276 10.79 4.32 -6.34
CA VAL A 276 11.64 4.06 -7.50
C VAL A 276 12.61 5.24 -7.72
N VAL A 277 13.91 4.95 -7.74
CA VAL A 277 14.97 5.90 -8.08
C VAL A 277 15.25 5.79 -9.57
N PRO A 278 14.87 6.79 -10.41
CA PRO A 278 15.03 6.73 -11.86
C PRO A 278 16.50 6.50 -12.28
N GLY A 279 16.73 5.61 -13.22
CA GLY A 279 18.07 5.27 -13.71
C GLY A 279 18.93 4.45 -12.74
N VAL A 280 18.41 4.08 -11.57
CA VAL A 280 19.14 3.30 -10.55
C VAL A 280 18.36 2.03 -10.17
N THR A 281 17.09 2.15 -9.80
CA THR A 281 16.26 1.01 -9.37
C THR A 281 15.13 0.69 -10.35
N GLY A 282 14.95 1.53 -11.38
CA GLY A 282 13.91 1.40 -12.39
C GLY A 282 13.77 2.65 -13.24
N GLU A 283 12.73 2.66 -14.06
CA GLU A 283 12.35 3.79 -14.91
C GLU A 283 11.04 4.41 -14.45
N LEU A 284 10.92 5.73 -14.55
CA LEU A 284 9.70 6.48 -14.29
C LEU A 284 9.22 7.20 -15.53
N VAL A 285 7.93 7.07 -15.83
CA VAL A 285 7.29 7.71 -16.98
C VAL A 285 6.06 8.51 -16.54
N PRO A 286 5.61 9.52 -17.30
CA PRO A 286 4.36 10.21 -16.98
C PRO A 286 3.17 9.25 -16.98
N PRO A 287 2.18 9.42 -16.08
CA PRO A 287 0.97 8.60 -16.07
C PRO A 287 0.13 8.85 -17.33
N ALA A 288 -0.64 7.82 -17.74
CA ALA A 288 -1.52 7.84 -18.90
C ALA A 288 -0.81 8.12 -20.25
N GLU A 289 0.48 7.81 -20.36
CA GLU A 289 1.31 7.99 -21.55
C GLU A 289 1.79 6.64 -22.11
N PRO A 290 0.98 5.92 -22.95
CA PRO A 290 1.33 4.58 -23.45
C PRO A 290 2.63 4.55 -24.24
N LYS A 291 2.99 5.64 -24.97
CA LYS A 291 4.22 5.70 -25.76
C LYS A 291 5.46 5.73 -24.87
N ALA A 292 5.44 6.56 -23.82
CA ALA A 292 6.54 6.63 -22.85
C ALA A 292 6.68 5.30 -22.10
N LEU A 293 5.55 4.70 -21.70
CA LEU A 293 5.53 3.41 -21.04
C LEU A 293 6.13 2.31 -21.93
N ALA A 294 5.73 2.26 -23.20
CA ALA A 294 6.28 1.30 -24.18
C ALA A 294 7.79 1.49 -24.36
N ALA A 295 8.28 2.73 -24.49
CA ALA A 295 9.71 3.00 -24.66
C ALA A 295 10.53 2.51 -23.45
N ALA A 296 10.08 2.76 -22.22
CA ALA A 296 10.75 2.29 -21.02
C ALA A 296 10.73 0.75 -20.91
N LEU A 297 9.60 0.11 -21.21
CA LEU A 297 9.49 -1.36 -21.26
C LEU A 297 10.46 -1.96 -22.28
N VAL A 298 10.49 -1.44 -23.51
CA VAL A 298 11.37 -1.91 -24.58
C VAL A 298 12.85 -1.78 -24.18
N ASN A 299 13.23 -0.63 -23.63
CA ASN A 299 14.58 -0.39 -23.16
C ASN A 299 15.05 -1.49 -22.21
N LEU A 300 14.26 -1.75 -21.17
CA LEU A 300 14.60 -2.76 -20.18
C LEU A 300 14.45 -4.20 -20.72
N LEU A 301 13.55 -4.49 -21.61
CA LEU A 301 13.40 -5.83 -22.22
C LEU A 301 14.60 -6.18 -23.10
N LYS A 302 15.16 -5.21 -23.81
CA LYS A 302 16.33 -5.41 -24.67
C LYS A 302 17.67 -5.46 -23.92
N ASP A 303 17.74 -4.90 -22.71
CA ASP A 303 18.97 -4.86 -21.91
C ASP A 303 18.85 -5.68 -20.61
N ALA A 304 19.21 -6.94 -20.70
CA ALA A 304 19.20 -7.85 -19.56
C ALA A 304 20.23 -7.47 -18.46
N ALA A 305 21.33 -6.82 -18.83
CA ALA A 305 22.32 -6.37 -17.85
C ALA A 305 21.79 -5.20 -17.04
N LEU A 306 21.14 -4.24 -17.70
CA LEU A 306 20.47 -3.12 -17.05
C LEU A 306 19.34 -3.58 -16.14
N ARG A 307 18.49 -4.53 -16.61
CA ARG A 307 17.46 -5.12 -15.75
C ARG A 307 18.02 -5.73 -14.47
N ARG A 308 19.09 -6.51 -14.57
CA ARG A 308 19.75 -7.10 -13.37
C ARG A 308 20.29 -6.03 -12.45
N SER A 309 20.99 -5.04 -12.98
CA SER A 309 21.53 -3.91 -12.20
C SER A 309 20.44 -3.17 -11.44
N TYR A 310 19.33 -2.83 -12.09
CA TYR A 310 18.20 -2.16 -11.44
C TYR A 310 17.52 -3.05 -10.39
N GLY A 311 17.39 -4.33 -10.67
CA GLY A 311 16.81 -5.29 -9.72
C GLY A 311 17.66 -5.44 -8.46
N GLU A 312 18.97 -5.54 -8.57
CA GLU A 312 19.92 -5.62 -7.44
C GLU A 312 19.90 -4.33 -6.61
N ALA A 313 19.98 -3.17 -7.27
CA ALA A 313 19.88 -1.87 -6.62
C ALA A 313 18.54 -1.69 -5.94
N GLY A 314 17.45 -2.10 -6.60
CA GLY A 314 16.08 -2.05 -6.06
C GLY A 314 15.91 -2.88 -4.79
N ARG A 315 16.47 -4.09 -4.77
CA ARG A 315 16.45 -4.97 -3.60
C ARG A 315 17.15 -4.34 -2.40
N THR A 316 18.33 -3.77 -2.62
CA THR A 316 19.10 -3.06 -1.58
C THR A 316 18.33 -1.86 -1.06
N HIS A 317 17.83 -1.03 -1.97
CA HIS A 317 17.09 0.18 -1.64
C HIS A 317 15.84 -0.09 -0.78
N VAL A 318 15.06 -1.13 -1.13
CA VAL A 318 13.85 -1.48 -0.36
C VAL A 318 14.23 -2.03 1.01
N ALA A 319 15.25 -2.86 1.12
CA ALA A 319 15.72 -3.37 2.40
C ALA A 319 16.15 -2.25 3.36
N GLU A 320 16.82 -1.23 2.85
CA GLU A 320 17.32 -0.10 3.64
C GLU A 320 16.23 0.91 4.02
N HIS A 321 15.22 1.13 3.17
CA HIS A 321 14.30 2.26 3.32
C HIS A 321 12.84 1.86 3.60
N PHE A 322 12.40 0.67 3.16
CA PHE A 322 11.00 0.24 3.19
C PHE A 322 10.77 -1.08 3.95
N GLY A 323 11.71 -1.46 4.84
CA GLY A 323 11.50 -2.61 5.73
C GLY A 323 10.45 -2.32 6.82
N VAL A 324 9.77 -3.38 7.30
CA VAL A 324 8.76 -3.29 8.39
C VAL A 324 9.30 -2.56 9.61
N ASP A 325 10.58 -2.76 9.97
CA ASP A 325 11.19 -2.10 11.11
C ASP A 325 11.23 -0.58 10.96
N LYS A 326 11.54 -0.05 9.78
CA LYS A 326 11.51 1.38 9.48
C LYS A 326 10.10 1.96 9.64
N MET A 327 9.08 1.26 9.14
CA MET A 327 7.68 1.66 9.33
C MET A 327 7.30 1.69 10.81
N VAL A 328 7.70 0.68 11.59
CA VAL A 328 7.40 0.62 13.03
C VAL A 328 8.12 1.73 13.79
N GLU A 329 9.39 1.99 13.49
CA GLU A 329 10.17 3.08 14.09
C GLU A 329 9.57 4.45 13.79
N GLY A 330 9.20 4.70 12.51
CA GLY A 330 8.53 5.93 12.11
C GLY A 330 7.18 6.12 12.81
N THR A 331 6.40 5.03 12.93
CA THR A 331 5.12 5.04 13.67
C THR A 331 5.34 5.37 15.15
N LEU A 332 6.33 4.76 15.80
CA LEU A 332 6.67 5.06 17.19
C LEU A 332 7.16 6.50 17.38
N ALA A 333 7.93 7.02 16.43
CA ALA A 333 8.37 8.41 16.46
C ALA A 333 7.17 9.38 16.39
N CYS A 334 6.21 9.09 15.52
CA CYS A 334 4.93 9.82 15.44
C CYS A 334 4.19 9.75 16.79
N TYR A 335 4.02 8.56 17.37
CA TYR A 335 3.34 8.41 18.65
C TYR A 335 3.99 9.22 19.76
N ARG A 336 5.31 9.13 19.92
CA ARG A 336 6.07 9.88 20.93
C ARG A 336 5.88 11.38 20.76
N ARG A 337 5.76 11.90 19.56
CA ARG A 337 5.54 13.31 19.30
C ARG A 337 4.20 13.81 19.87
N PHE A 338 3.16 12.98 19.82
CA PHE A 338 1.82 13.34 20.29
C PHE A 338 1.55 12.97 21.76
N THR A 339 2.36 12.09 22.36
CA THR A 339 2.21 11.68 23.76
C THR A 339 3.19 12.39 24.73
N ARG A 340 4.21 13.10 24.22
CA ARG A 340 5.10 13.88 25.08
C ARG A 340 4.33 15.01 25.75
N ASP A 341 4.44 15.08 27.08
CA ASP A 341 3.97 16.21 27.87
C ASP A 341 4.69 17.50 27.42
N GLU A 342 4.06 18.66 27.60
CA GLU A 342 4.65 19.99 27.31
C GLU A 342 5.99 20.22 28.03
N ARG A 343 6.34 19.37 29.00
CA ARG A 343 7.60 19.33 29.72
C ARG A 343 8.68 18.42 29.15
N GLY A 344 8.46 17.79 27.99
CA GLY A 344 9.47 16.93 27.33
C GLY A 344 9.76 15.59 28.02
N GLN A 345 8.99 15.21 29.03
CA GLN A 345 9.15 13.93 29.73
C GLN A 345 8.24 12.86 29.14
N THR A 346 8.82 11.71 28.83
CA THR A 346 8.03 10.52 28.46
C THR A 346 7.33 10.01 29.72
N PRO A 347 6.02 9.74 29.74
CA PRO A 347 5.36 9.12 30.87
C PRO A 347 6.08 7.81 31.25
N LYS A 348 6.44 7.67 32.50
CA LYS A 348 7.00 6.41 33.02
C LYS A 348 5.92 5.34 32.92
N ILE A 349 6.14 4.35 32.07
CA ILE A 349 5.31 3.14 32.02
C ILE A 349 5.46 2.47 33.37
N ALA A 350 4.35 2.38 34.13
CA ALA A 350 4.34 1.61 35.36
C ALA A 350 4.59 0.13 35.02
N PRO A 351 5.48 -0.57 35.74
CA PRO A 351 5.64 -2.01 35.56
C PRO A 351 4.34 -2.75 35.90
N ALA A 352 4.11 -3.85 35.21
CA ALA A 352 2.92 -4.70 35.24
C ALA A 352 2.60 -5.25 36.64
#